data_52ffa1578c819f342a32dbf43af632d8
#
_entry.id   52ffa1578c819f342a32dbf43af632d8
#
_cell.length_a   1.000
_cell.length_b   1.000
_cell.length_c   1.000
_cell.angle_alpha   90.00
_cell.angle_beta   90.00
_cell.angle_gamma   90.00
#
_symmetry.space_group_name_H-M   'P 1'
#
loop_
_entity.id
_entity.type
_entity.pdbx_description
1 polymer ?
#
loop_
_entity_poly.entity_id
_entity_poly.type
_entity_poly.pdbx_seq_one_letter_code
_entity_poly.pdbx_strand_id
1 'polypeptide(L)'
;MLADGLLRSDGPGNYRPAARFRDYALAHVIAPLSRAQARDLLDKARRLAVKINADWERNPFRIKMVLVSGSYMSRNERLPELSLWLMLGRRAEAGTRRGKSALSKADGLRQIAATAKALNPLVLVHVVTTRESVERPFSVVFQAEDDFIDASAPSRGRFREWGASISRRLSLK
;
A
#
# COMPACT_ATOMS: atom_id res chain seq x y z
N MET A 1 20.11 -27.76 -4.75
CA MET A 1 21.04 -27.06 -3.82
C MET A 1 22.33 -26.58 -4.50
N LEU A 2 23.05 -27.40 -5.27
CA LEU A 2 24.20 -26.93 -6.09
C LEU A 2 23.70 -25.98 -7.22
N ALA A 3 22.65 -26.38 -7.93
CA ALA A 3 22.03 -25.57 -8.98
C ALA A 3 21.47 -24.24 -8.46
N ASP A 4 21.07 -24.19 -7.20
CA ASP A 4 20.50 -22.98 -6.56
C ASP A 4 21.57 -22.03 -5.99
N GLY A 5 22.85 -22.39 -6.13
CA GLY A 5 23.99 -21.61 -5.62
C GLY A 5 24.07 -21.56 -4.09
N LEU A 6 23.44 -22.51 -3.39
CA LEU A 6 23.47 -22.61 -1.92
C LEU A 6 24.74 -23.35 -1.42
N LEU A 7 25.30 -24.25 -2.22
CA LEU A 7 26.51 -24.98 -1.93
C LEU A 7 27.57 -24.68 -2.99
N ARG A 8 28.82 -24.60 -2.57
CA ARG A 8 30.01 -24.49 -3.41
C ARG A 8 30.80 -25.80 -3.32
N SER A 9 31.21 -26.34 -4.45
CA SER A 9 32.13 -27.49 -4.47
C SER A 9 33.52 -27.06 -3.96
N ASP A 10 34.11 -27.85 -3.08
CA ASP A 10 35.46 -27.67 -2.51
C ASP A 10 36.33 -28.92 -2.76
N GLY A 11 36.13 -29.56 -3.89
CA GLY A 11 36.77 -30.75 -4.34
C GLY A 11 35.82 -31.93 -4.54
N PRO A 12 36.29 -33.06 -5.03
CA PRO A 12 35.45 -34.25 -5.28
C PRO A 12 34.73 -34.71 -4.02
N GLY A 13 33.41 -34.61 -4.01
CA GLY A 13 32.55 -35.02 -2.88
C GLY A 13 32.49 -34.07 -1.70
N ASN A 14 33.26 -32.95 -1.70
CA ASN A 14 33.26 -31.97 -0.64
C ASN A 14 32.44 -30.73 -1.04
N TYR A 15 31.57 -30.27 -0.12
CA TYR A 15 30.74 -29.10 -0.34
C TYR A 15 30.81 -28.15 0.86
N ARG A 16 30.91 -26.85 0.59
CA ARG A 16 30.82 -25.81 1.59
C ARG A 16 29.56 -24.93 1.38
N PRO A 17 28.98 -24.40 2.45
CA PRO A 17 27.93 -23.41 2.32
C PRO A 17 28.42 -22.21 1.53
N ALA A 18 27.67 -21.79 0.48
CA ALA A 18 27.90 -20.54 -0.21
C ALA A 18 27.34 -19.38 0.61
N ALA A 19 27.71 -18.12 0.28
CA ALA A 19 27.20 -16.95 1.00
C ALA A 19 25.65 -16.93 1.09
N ARG A 20 24.97 -17.30 0.02
CA ARG A 20 23.49 -17.42 -0.03
C ARG A 20 22.90 -18.49 0.91
N PHE A 21 23.69 -19.49 1.31
CA PHE A 21 23.20 -20.53 2.23
C PHE A 21 22.84 -19.93 3.60
N ARG A 22 23.62 -18.97 4.07
CA ARG A 22 23.35 -18.29 5.34
C ARG A 22 22.01 -17.54 5.31
N ASP A 23 21.76 -16.83 4.23
CA ASP A 23 20.50 -16.10 4.04
C ASP A 23 19.31 -17.08 3.93
N TYR A 24 19.50 -18.18 3.23
CA TYR A 24 18.50 -19.25 3.13
C TYR A 24 18.26 -19.94 4.48
N ALA A 25 19.31 -20.26 5.23
CA ALA A 25 19.20 -20.90 6.55
C ALA A 25 18.57 -19.99 7.61
N LEU A 26 18.73 -18.66 7.44
CA LEU A 26 18.13 -17.65 8.31
C LEU A 26 16.76 -17.17 7.79
N ALA A 27 16.37 -17.60 6.60
CA ALA A 27 15.06 -17.25 6.05
C ALA A 27 13.95 -17.87 6.89
N HIS A 28 13.20 -17.01 7.59
CA HIS A 28 11.99 -17.45 8.25
C HIS A 28 10.93 -17.75 7.20
N VAL A 29 10.49 -19.00 7.15
CA VAL A 29 9.33 -19.39 6.34
C VAL A 29 8.08 -18.78 6.97
N ILE A 30 7.65 -17.66 6.44
CA ILE A 30 6.42 -17.00 6.88
C ILE A 30 5.25 -17.66 6.14
N ALA A 31 4.27 -18.16 6.90
CA ALA A 31 3.07 -18.75 6.30
C ALA A 31 2.31 -17.70 5.47
N PRO A 32 1.81 -18.06 4.28
CA PRO A 32 1.03 -17.16 3.44
C PRO A 32 -0.20 -16.62 4.18
N LEU A 33 -0.59 -15.39 3.88
CA LEU A 33 -1.77 -14.76 4.47
C LEU A 33 -3.05 -15.48 4.03
N SER A 34 -3.96 -15.72 4.97
CA SER A 34 -5.34 -16.05 4.61
C SER A 34 -6.09 -14.81 4.10
N ARG A 35 -7.19 -15.01 3.37
CA ARG A 35 -8.07 -13.90 2.94
C ARG A 35 -8.57 -13.05 4.10
N ALA A 36 -8.90 -13.67 5.23
CA ALA A 36 -9.32 -12.96 6.44
C ALA A 36 -8.21 -12.06 6.97
N GLN A 37 -6.98 -12.59 7.12
CA GLN A 37 -5.83 -11.81 7.56
C GLN A 37 -5.52 -10.65 6.60
N ALA A 38 -5.64 -10.87 5.28
CA ALA A 38 -5.45 -9.82 4.29
C ALA A 38 -6.50 -8.69 4.44
N ARG A 39 -7.77 -9.03 4.67
CA ARG A 39 -8.83 -8.03 4.94
C ARG A 39 -8.53 -7.21 6.21
N ASP A 40 -8.13 -7.86 7.30
CA ASP A 40 -7.74 -7.16 8.52
C ASP A 40 -6.56 -6.20 8.29
N LEU A 41 -5.59 -6.59 7.45
CA LEU A 41 -4.47 -5.74 7.08
C LEU A 41 -4.92 -4.54 6.23
N LEU A 42 -5.87 -4.72 5.31
CA LEU A 42 -6.44 -3.63 4.53
C LEU A 42 -7.20 -2.64 5.44
N ASP A 43 -7.95 -3.12 6.42
CA ASP A 43 -8.62 -2.27 7.40
C ASP A 43 -7.62 -1.52 8.28
N LYS A 44 -6.50 -2.15 8.66
CA LYS A 44 -5.41 -1.48 9.37
C LYS A 44 -4.76 -0.41 8.48
N ALA A 45 -4.53 -0.69 7.20
CA ALA A 45 -3.98 0.27 6.24
C ALA A 45 -4.91 1.47 6.04
N ARG A 46 -6.23 1.24 5.96
CA ARG A 46 -7.24 2.31 5.93
C ARG A 46 -7.17 3.20 7.17
N ARG A 47 -7.19 2.61 8.37
CA ARG A 47 -7.07 3.36 9.63
C ARG A 47 -5.75 4.12 9.72
N LEU A 48 -4.66 3.53 9.24
CA LEU A 48 -3.36 4.19 9.16
C LEU A 48 -3.41 5.42 8.26
N ALA A 49 -4.04 5.33 7.09
CA ALA A 49 -4.19 6.46 6.16
C ALA A 49 -4.97 7.61 6.81
N VAL A 50 -6.07 7.31 7.51
CA VAL A 50 -6.84 8.31 8.27
C VAL A 50 -5.97 8.97 9.34
N LYS A 51 -5.22 8.18 10.13
CA LYS A 51 -4.34 8.68 11.19
C LYS A 51 -3.24 9.60 10.63
N ILE A 52 -2.57 9.19 9.55
CA ILE A 52 -1.52 10.00 8.91
C ILE A 52 -2.12 11.30 8.36
N ASN A 53 -3.33 11.22 7.80
CA ASN A 53 -3.99 12.41 7.26
C ASN A 53 -4.44 13.37 8.37
N ALA A 54 -4.81 12.88 9.54
CA ALA A 54 -5.17 13.68 10.71
C ALA A 54 -3.95 14.40 11.32
N ASP A 55 -2.74 13.81 11.26
CA ASP A 55 -1.50 14.42 11.75
C ASP A 55 -0.86 15.33 10.67
N TRP A 56 -1.62 16.37 10.30
CA TRP A 56 -1.26 17.24 9.18
C TRP A 56 -0.06 18.16 9.42
N GLU A 57 0.27 18.43 10.69
CA GLU A 57 1.33 19.39 11.05
C GLU A 57 2.74 18.82 10.85
N ARG A 58 2.91 17.51 10.97
CA ARG A 58 4.22 16.85 10.98
C ARG A 58 4.68 16.39 9.61
N ASN A 59 3.77 15.87 8.78
CA ASN A 59 4.15 15.26 7.51
C ASN A 59 3.74 16.14 6.32
N PRO A 60 4.68 16.48 5.41
CA PRO A 60 4.39 17.29 4.22
C PRO A 60 3.52 16.58 3.17
N PHE A 61 3.23 15.30 3.38
CA PHE A 61 2.39 14.50 2.49
C PHE A 61 1.10 14.08 3.17
N ARG A 62 0.07 13.87 2.35
CA ARG A 62 -1.16 13.17 2.72
C ARG A 62 -1.32 11.92 1.85
N ILE A 63 -1.98 10.93 2.37
CA ILE A 63 -2.38 9.75 1.60
C ILE A 63 -3.69 10.09 0.89
N LYS A 64 -3.63 10.21 -0.44
CA LYS A 64 -4.81 10.43 -1.29
C LYS A 64 -5.61 9.14 -1.46
N MET A 65 -4.92 8.06 -1.77
CA MET A 65 -5.54 6.75 -1.95
C MET A 65 -4.63 5.66 -1.38
N VAL A 66 -5.27 4.58 -0.91
CA VAL A 66 -4.64 3.28 -0.68
C VAL A 66 -5.30 2.29 -1.62
N LEU A 67 -4.48 1.62 -2.42
CA LEU A 67 -4.95 0.61 -3.38
C LEU A 67 -4.25 -0.72 -3.08
N VAL A 68 -4.88 -1.80 -3.49
CA VAL A 68 -4.34 -3.15 -3.39
C VAL A 68 -4.36 -3.81 -4.77
N SER A 69 -3.27 -4.51 -5.12
CA SER A 69 -3.14 -5.24 -6.39
C SER A 69 -2.53 -6.64 -6.20
N GLY A 70 -2.14 -7.27 -7.29
CA GLY A 70 -1.39 -8.51 -7.30
C GLY A 70 -2.20 -9.71 -6.78
N SER A 71 -1.59 -10.51 -5.91
CA SER A 71 -2.17 -11.77 -5.43
C SER A 71 -3.52 -11.61 -4.75
N TYR A 72 -3.81 -10.44 -4.15
CA TYR A 72 -5.12 -10.15 -3.55
C TYR A 72 -6.26 -10.15 -4.58
N MET A 73 -5.99 -9.76 -5.82
CA MET A 73 -6.98 -9.71 -6.90
C MET A 73 -7.26 -11.09 -7.51
N SER A 74 -6.45 -12.11 -7.20
CA SER A 74 -6.69 -13.50 -7.61
C SER A 74 -7.79 -14.14 -6.76
N ARG A 75 -8.20 -15.37 -7.09
CA ARG A 75 -9.15 -16.17 -6.29
C ARG A 75 -8.48 -17.08 -5.26
N ASN A 76 -7.16 -17.00 -5.10
CA ASN A 76 -6.40 -17.87 -4.21
C ASN A 76 -6.78 -17.63 -2.74
N GLU A 77 -6.99 -18.68 -1.98
CA GLU A 77 -7.27 -18.62 -0.54
C GLU A 77 -6.06 -18.20 0.29
N ARG A 78 -4.86 -18.49 -0.20
CA ARG A 78 -3.60 -18.14 0.43
C ARG A 78 -2.84 -17.14 -0.44
N LEU A 79 -2.42 -16.06 0.17
CA LEU A 79 -1.72 -14.96 -0.49
C LEU A 79 -0.26 -14.96 -0.04
N PRO A 80 0.72 -15.11 -0.95
CA PRO A 80 2.14 -15.08 -0.60
C PRO A 80 2.56 -13.71 -0.09
N GLU A 81 1.88 -12.65 -0.57
CA GLU A 81 2.16 -11.26 -0.22
C GLU A 81 0.90 -10.40 -0.41
N LEU A 82 0.93 -9.20 0.14
CA LEU A 82 -0.11 -8.18 -0.02
C LEU A 82 0.52 -6.89 -0.56
N SER A 83 0.33 -6.60 -1.85
CA SER A 83 0.87 -5.40 -2.51
C SER A 83 -0.03 -4.20 -2.26
N LEU A 84 0.43 -3.27 -1.42
CA LEU A 84 -0.24 -2.01 -1.10
C LEU A 84 0.41 -0.85 -1.86
N TRP A 85 -0.41 -0.05 -2.52
CA TRP A 85 -0.02 1.15 -3.21
C TRP A 85 -0.54 2.38 -2.46
N LEU A 86 0.39 3.21 -2.03
CA LEU A 86 0.08 4.46 -1.34
C LEU A 86 0.25 5.61 -2.33
N MET A 87 -0.86 6.15 -2.81
CA MET A 87 -0.84 7.36 -3.63
C MET A 87 -0.78 8.58 -2.73
N LEU A 88 0.32 9.32 -2.84
CA LEU A 88 0.57 10.48 -2.01
C LEU A 88 0.31 11.79 -2.76
N GLY A 89 -0.22 12.77 -2.04
CA GLY A 89 -0.34 14.15 -2.48
C GLY A 89 0.45 15.07 -1.56
N ARG A 90 0.96 16.16 -2.10
CA ARG A 90 1.54 17.23 -1.30
C ARG A 90 0.44 18.00 -0.57
N ARG A 91 0.70 18.42 0.66
CA ARG A 91 -0.17 19.37 1.36
C ARG A 91 0.19 20.78 0.90
N ALA A 92 -0.79 21.53 0.38
CA ALA A 92 -0.58 22.88 -0.14
C ALA A 92 -0.10 23.87 0.95
N GLU A 93 -0.52 23.66 2.19
CA GLU A 93 -0.26 24.59 3.30
C GLU A 93 1.00 24.28 4.12
N ALA A 94 1.71 23.20 3.84
CA ALA A 94 2.95 22.85 4.55
C ALA A 94 4.08 23.89 4.40
N GLY A 95 3.87 24.93 3.59
CA GLY A 95 4.84 25.99 3.32
C GLY A 95 4.76 27.19 4.25
N THR A 96 3.61 27.50 4.85
CA THR A 96 3.36 28.78 5.54
C THR A 96 3.45 28.71 7.07
N ARG A 97 3.30 27.53 7.68
CA ARG A 97 3.47 27.32 9.12
C ARG A 97 4.57 26.30 9.41
N ARG A 98 5.78 26.60 9.01
CA ARG A 98 6.96 25.83 9.45
C ARG A 98 7.20 26.03 10.95
N GLY A 99 6.46 25.31 11.76
CA GLY A 99 6.93 25.00 13.11
C GLY A 99 8.26 24.24 12.99
N LYS A 100 9.18 24.45 13.93
CA LYS A 100 10.52 23.82 14.01
C LYS A 100 10.52 22.27 13.98
N SER A 101 9.37 21.61 13.82
CA SER A 101 9.15 20.15 13.91
C SER A 101 8.67 19.50 12.60
N ALA A 102 8.59 20.21 11.48
CA ALA A 102 8.15 19.62 10.23
C ALA A 102 9.24 18.71 9.63
N LEU A 103 8.86 17.49 9.23
CA LEU A 103 9.73 16.54 8.57
C LEU A 103 10.18 17.07 7.20
N SER A 104 11.40 16.70 6.80
CA SER A 104 11.80 16.88 5.40
C SER A 104 10.93 16.04 4.47
N LYS A 105 10.90 16.38 3.18
CA LYS A 105 10.16 15.57 2.19
C LYS A 105 10.63 14.11 2.18
N ALA A 106 11.95 13.89 2.23
CA ALA A 106 12.51 12.56 2.23
C ALA A 106 12.11 11.77 3.49
N ASP A 107 12.15 12.42 4.65
CA ASP A 107 11.82 11.78 5.92
C ASP A 107 10.30 11.51 6.02
N GLY A 108 9.46 12.42 5.52
CA GLY A 108 8.02 12.23 5.46
C GLY A 108 7.63 11.01 4.61
N LEU A 109 8.25 10.84 3.44
CA LEU A 109 8.06 9.65 2.60
C LEU A 109 8.52 8.37 3.29
N ARG A 110 9.74 8.38 3.87
CA ARG A 110 10.29 7.24 4.59
C ARG A 110 9.39 6.83 5.76
N GLN A 111 8.91 7.79 6.54
CA GLN A 111 8.05 7.54 7.68
C GLN A 111 6.74 6.87 7.26
N ILE A 112 6.07 7.38 6.22
CA ILE A 112 4.82 6.78 5.70
C ILE A 112 5.07 5.35 5.24
N ALA A 113 6.10 5.14 4.41
CA ALA A 113 6.43 3.82 3.88
C ALA A 113 6.81 2.83 4.99
N ALA A 114 7.65 3.26 5.95
CA ALA A 114 8.07 2.43 7.08
C ALA A 114 6.87 2.04 7.97
N THR A 115 5.99 2.99 8.26
CA THR A 115 4.79 2.72 9.09
C THR A 115 3.83 1.75 8.40
N ALA A 116 3.66 1.87 7.09
CA ALA A 116 2.83 0.94 6.32
C ALA A 116 3.47 -0.46 6.22
N LYS A 117 4.79 -0.54 6.00
CA LYS A 117 5.53 -1.80 5.95
C LYS A 117 5.54 -2.53 7.30
N ALA A 118 5.48 -1.80 8.41
CA ALA A 118 5.42 -2.37 9.76
C ALA A 118 4.08 -3.08 10.08
N LEU A 119 3.06 -2.97 9.23
CA LEU A 119 1.78 -3.66 9.42
C LEU A 119 1.93 -5.18 9.43
N ASN A 120 2.77 -5.71 8.53
CA ASN A 120 3.07 -7.14 8.43
C ASN A 120 4.27 -7.35 7.50
N PRO A 121 5.17 -8.33 7.76
CA PRO A 121 6.31 -8.62 6.90
C PRO A 121 5.94 -9.05 5.48
N LEU A 122 4.73 -9.57 5.25
CA LEU A 122 4.23 -9.93 3.92
C LEU A 122 3.55 -8.76 3.18
N VAL A 123 3.57 -7.56 3.74
CA VAL A 123 3.07 -6.35 3.06
C VAL A 123 4.19 -5.71 2.25
N LEU A 124 4.01 -5.68 0.93
CA LEU A 124 4.83 -4.91 0.00
C LEU A 124 4.23 -3.53 -0.18
N VAL A 125 5.00 -2.49 0.14
CA VAL A 125 4.54 -1.11 0.08
C VAL A 125 5.19 -0.39 -1.10
N HIS A 126 4.34 0.09 -2.01
CA HIS A 126 4.70 0.92 -3.15
C HIS A 126 4.18 2.34 -2.93
N VAL A 127 5.04 3.34 -3.13
CA VAL A 127 4.66 4.74 -3.02
C VAL A 127 4.63 5.34 -4.42
N VAL A 128 3.48 5.91 -4.80
CA VAL A 128 3.25 6.50 -6.12
C VAL A 128 2.62 7.88 -6.00
N THR A 129 2.74 8.66 -7.05
CA THR A 129 2.13 9.99 -7.16
C THR A 129 0.91 10.00 -8.06
N THR A 130 0.81 9.03 -8.96
CA THR A 130 -0.28 8.92 -9.93
C THR A 130 -0.89 7.52 -9.93
N ARG A 131 -2.14 7.42 -10.37
CA ARG A 131 -2.89 6.15 -10.42
C ARG A 131 -2.44 5.24 -11.57
N GLU A 132 -1.90 5.83 -12.62
CA GLU A 132 -1.40 5.12 -13.80
C GLU A 132 -0.19 4.25 -13.49
N SER A 133 0.55 4.59 -12.42
CA SER A 133 1.70 3.81 -11.95
C SER A 133 1.31 2.55 -11.16
N VAL A 134 0.01 2.35 -10.89
CA VAL A 134 -0.47 1.19 -10.12
C VAL A 134 -0.70 0.01 -11.04
N GLU A 135 -0.18 -1.16 -10.66
CA GLU A 135 -0.38 -2.41 -11.38
C GLU A 135 -1.85 -2.81 -11.42
N ARG A 136 -2.33 -3.17 -12.61
CA ARG A 136 -3.70 -3.62 -12.83
C ARG A 136 -3.79 -5.15 -12.85
N PRO A 137 -4.88 -5.75 -12.35
CA PRO A 137 -6.04 -5.11 -11.73
C PRO A 137 -5.76 -4.66 -10.29
N PHE A 138 -6.46 -3.63 -9.81
CA PHE A 138 -6.40 -3.15 -8.44
C PHE A 138 -7.78 -2.83 -7.86
N SER A 139 -7.88 -2.78 -6.53
CA SER A 139 -9.05 -2.32 -5.79
C SER A 139 -8.69 -1.15 -4.88
N VAL A 140 -9.62 -0.22 -4.70
CA VAL A 140 -9.48 0.94 -3.81
C VAL A 140 -9.85 0.54 -2.39
N VAL A 141 -8.93 0.71 -1.45
CA VAL A 141 -9.10 0.43 -0.01
C VAL A 141 -9.50 1.69 0.75
N PHE A 142 -8.91 2.82 0.36
CA PHE A 142 -9.14 4.13 0.96
C PHE A 142 -8.98 5.21 -0.10
N GLN A 143 -9.84 6.22 -0.01
CA GLN A 143 -9.74 7.45 -0.80
C GLN A 143 -10.09 8.63 0.10
N ALA A 144 -9.27 9.67 0.11
CA ALA A 144 -9.54 10.90 0.84
C ALA A 144 -10.65 11.70 0.16
N GLU A 145 -11.55 12.27 0.94
CA GLU A 145 -12.74 12.99 0.42
C GLU A 145 -12.41 14.29 -0.32
N ASP A 146 -11.28 14.92 0.02
CA ASP A 146 -10.89 16.24 -0.54
C ASP A 146 -10.37 16.22 -1.98
N ASP A 147 -10.25 15.06 -2.61
CA ASP A 147 -9.69 14.96 -3.97
C ASP A 147 -10.72 15.21 -5.08
N PHE A 148 -11.95 15.59 -4.76
CA PHE A 148 -12.94 16.05 -5.74
C PHE A 148 -12.81 17.53 -6.13
N ILE A 149 -11.92 18.28 -5.49
CA ILE A 149 -11.62 19.66 -5.86
C ILE A 149 -10.26 19.70 -6.55
N ASP A 150 -10.17 19.11 -7.73
CA ASP A 150 -9.12 19.46 -8.68
C ASP A 150 -9.54 20.80 -9.31
N ALA A 151 -8.92 21.89 -8.86
CA ALA A 151 -9.20 23.25 -9.30
C ALA A 151 -8.87 23.51 -10.78
N SER A 152 -8.55 22.46 -11.55
CA SER A 152 -8.28 22.53 -12.99
C SER A 152 -9.36 21.88 -13.86
N ALA A 153 -10.43 21.30 -13.28
CA ALA A 153 -11.57 20.85 -14.06
C ALA A 153 -12.59 21.98 -14.20
N PRO A 154 -13.00 22.38 -15.43
CA PRO A 154 -14.04 23.40 -15.59
C PRO A 154 -15.33 22.91 -14.95
N SER A 155 -15.79 23.69 -13.97
CA SER A 155 -17.07 23.53 -13.31
C SER A 155 -18.22 23.50 -14.34
N ARG A 156 -18.73 22.33 -14.71
CA ARG A 156 -20.08 22.21 -15.26
C ARG A 156 -20.63 20.79 -15.06
N GLY A 157 -21.52 20.71 -14.08
CA GLY A 157 -22.81 20.04 -14.10
C GLY A 157 -22.87 18.65 -14.72
N ARG A 158 -23.05 17.67 -13.87
CA ARG A 158 -23.91 16.49 -14.01
C ARG A 158 -23.38 15.31 -13.22
N PHE A 159 -23.58 15.32 -11.92
CA PHE A 159 -23.51 14.09 -11.11
C PHE A 159 -24.58 14.12 -9.99
N ARG A 160 -25.82 14.45 -10.36
CA ARG A 160 -26.96 14.46 -9.41
C ARG A 160 -27.98 13.34 -9.65
N GLU A 161 -27.72 12.41 -10.57
CA GLU A 161 -28.75 11.43 -10.95
C GLU A 161 -28.40 9.94 -10.73
N TRP A 162 -27.27 9.62 -10.11
CA TRP A 162 -26.94 8.20 -9.90
C TRP A 162 -27.35 7.66 -8.52
N GLY A 163 -27.77 8.49 -7.59
CA GLY A 163 -28.24 8.10 -6.24
C GLY A 163 -29.73 7.73 -6.16
N ALA A 164 -30.54 8.10 -7.12
CA ALA A 164 -32.01 7.98 -7.05
C ALA A 164 -32.60 6.71 -7.70
N SER A 165 -31.79 5.92 -8.41
CA SER A 165 -32.31 4.76 -9.19
C SER A 165 -32.27 3.43 -8.46
N ILE A 166 -31.62 3.34 -7.29
CA ILE A 166 -31.51 2.05 -6.55
C ILE A 166 -32.61 1.87 -5.50
N SER A 167 -33.25 2.96 -5.05
CA SER A 167 -34.30 2.87 -4.02
C SER A 167 -35.70 2.53 -4.52
N ARG A 168 -35.93 2.39 -5.83
CA ARG A 168 -37.27 2.12 -6.37
C ARG A 168 -37.55 0.66 -6.79
N ARG A 169 -36.65 -0.28 -6.54
CA ARG A 169 -36.86 -1.70 -6.92
C ARG A 169 -37.10 -2.68 -5.77
N LEU A 170 -37.26 -2.20 -4.53
CA LEU A 170 -37.52 -3.06 -3.37
C LEU A 170 -38.90 -2.83 -2.72
N SER A 171 -39.85 -2.22 -3.42
CA SER A 171 -41.21 -2.04 -2.89
C SER A 171 -42.27 -2.48 -3.89
N LEU A 172 -42.18 -3.72 -4.39
CA LEU A 172 -43.27 -4.41 -5.05
C LEU A 172 -42.98 -5.92 -5.06
N LYS A 173 -43.27 -6.58 -3.96
CA LYS A 173 -44.01 -7.84 -3.83
C LYS A 173 -43.98 -8.28 -2.36
#